data_7aeabc62b115431c4090004b872df70a
#
_entry.id   7aeabc62b115431c4090004b872df70a
#
_cell.length_a   1.000
_cell.length_b   1.000
_cell.length_c   1.000
_cell.angle_alpha   90.00
_cell.angle_beta   90.00
_cell.angle_gamma   90.00
#
_symmetry.space_group_name_H-M   'P 1'
#
loop_
_entity.id
_entity.type
_entity.pdbx_description
1 polymer ?
#
loop_
_entity_poly.entity_id
_entity_poly.type
_entity_poly.pdbx_seq_one_letter_code
_entity_poly.pdbx_strand_id
1 'polypeptide(L)'
;GSTAIPAVKHLAKRINDGTLKDIKAVVTSFGTQNLCEELGIPVYSMNDKIIGGHLDLAIDGADEVDPKNNVIKGGGAALLREKIVAYNSDQFVVVADSTKIVDSLGTKFPLPVEIIGEARVPVAKALNAQTGLDRWHLTHKITTTFQTQPLKKISFINDDLIKQNCGGNSLTN
;
A
#
# COMPACT_ATOMS: atom_id res chain seq x y z
N GLY A 1 -6.94 -1.50 2.56
CA GLY A 1 -7.90 -1.38 1.48
C GLY A 1 -8.47 -2.73 1.06
N SER A 2 -9.43 -2.73 0.15
CA SER A 2 -10.11 -3.95 -0.34
C SER A 2 -9.17 -5.02 -0.89
N THR A 3 -8.07 -4.61 -1.48
CA THR A 3 -7.06 -5.51 -2.09
C THR A 3 -6.24 -6.27 -1.04
N ALA A 4 -6.00 -5.70 0.13
CA ALA A 4 -5.24 -6.36 1.19
C ALA A 4 -6.06 -7.45 1.93
N ILE A 5 -7.37 -7.31 2.00
CA ILE A 5 -8.26 -8.23 2.73
C ILE A 5 -8.10 -9.70 2.28
N PRO A 6 -8.14 -10.03 0.99
CA PRO A 6 -7.92 -11.40 0.52
C PRO A 6 -6.55 -11.95 0.91
N ALA A 7 -5.49 -11.12 0.82
CA ALA A 7 -4.14 -11.53 1.20
C ALA A 7 -4.06 -11.87 2.70
N VAL A 8 -4.64 -11.03 3.57
CA VAL A 8 -4.69 -11.28 5.03
C VAL A 8 -5.46 -12.56 5.35
N LYS A 9 -6.61 -12.79 4.71
CA LYS A 9 -7.39 -14.02 4.90
C LYS A 9 -6.62 -15.27 4.46
N HIS A 10 -5.92 -15.19 3.34
CA HIS A 10 -5.09 -16.29 2.86
C HIS A 10 -3.88 -16.55 3.77
N LEU A 11 -3.26 -15.48 4.28
CA LEU A 11 -2.20 -15.58 5.27
C LEU A 11 -2.68 -16.31 6.53
N ALA A 12 -3.84 -15.92 7.09
CA ALA A 12 -4.44 -16.58 8.24
C ALA A 12 -4.67 -18.09 7.99
N LYS A 13 -5.18 -18.44 6.80
CA LYS A 13 -5.36 -19.84 6.43
C LYS A 13 -4.04 -20.61 6.47
N ARG A 14 -2.98 -20.06 5.90
CA ARG A 14 -1.65 -20.69 5.87
C ARG A 14 -0.96 -20.77 7.23
N ILE A 15 -1.27 -19.86 8.13
CA ILE A 15 -0.85 -19.95 9.54
C ILE A 15 -1.61 -21.09 10.23
N ASN A 16 -2.92 -21.15 10.07
CA ASN A 16 -3.78 -22.13 10.72
C ASN A 16 -3.54 -23.58 10.24
N ASP A 17 -3.18 -23.78 8.96
CA ASP A 17 -2.83 -25.09 8.43
C ASP A 17 -1.36 -25.51 8.69
N GLY A 18 -0.60 -24.64 9.37
CA GLY A 18 0.79 -24.88 9.74
C GLY A 18 1.80 -24.73 8.61
N THR A 19 1.38 -24.27 7.42
CA THR A 19 2.26 -24.02 6.27
C THR A 19 3.19 -22.85 6.53
N LEU A 20 2.74 -21.85 7.30
CA LEU A 20 3.52 -20.71 7.75
C LEU A 20 3.59 -20.69 9.28
N LYS A 21 4.79 -20.45 9.81
CA LYS A 21 5.03 -20.38 11.25
C LYS A 21 5.78 -19.11 11.60
N ASP A 22 5.68 -18.69 12.85
CA ASP A 22 6.43 -17.57 13.43
C ASP A 22 6.21 -16.22 12.68
N ILE A 23 5.03 -16.06 12.08
CA ILE A 23 4.67 -14.85 11.36
C ILE A 23 4.44 -13.69 12.34
N LYS A 24 5.01 -12.55 12.02
CA LYS A 24 4.84 -11.28 12.72
C LYS A 24 4.35 -10.25 11.71
N ALA A 25 3.18 -9.69 11.92
CA ALA A 25 2.59 -8.72 11.01
C ALA A 25 2.75 -7.29 11.51
N VAL A 26 3.05 -6.38 10.60
CA VAL A 26 2.94 -4.94 10.82
C VAL A 26 1.90 -4.42 9.83
N VAL A 27 0.95 -3.64 10.32
CA VAL A 27 -0.19 -3.16 9.53
C VAL A 27 -0.16 -1.64 9.39
N THR A 28 -0.67 -1.14 8.27
CA THR A 28 -0.67 0.28 7.94
C THR A 28 -2.02 0.96 8.16
N SER A 29 -3.10 0.18 8.39
CA SER A 29 -4.44 0.70 8.62
C SER A 29 -5.13 0.01 9.80
N PHE A 30 -6.02 0.75 10.44
CA PHE A 30 -6.84 0.25 11.54
C PHE A 30 -7.75 -0.91 11.10
N GLY A 31 -8.33 -0.82 9.88
CA GLY A 31 -9.17 -1.91 9.36
C GLY A 31 -8.40 -3.22 9.15
N THR A 32 -7.14 -3.14 8.70
CA THR A 32 -6.29 -4.33 8.59
C THR A 32 -5.89 -4.87 9.95
N GLN A 33 -5.66 -3.99 10.93
CA GLN A 33 -5.38 -4.39 12.31
C GLN A 33 -6.51 -5.22 12.89
N ASN A 34 -7.74 -4.70 12.85
CA ASN A 34 -8.91 -5.43 13.35
C ASN A 34 -9.07 -6.80 12.67
N LEU A 35 -8.90 -6.84 11.35
CA LEU A 35 -8.99 -8.10 10.63
C LEU A 35 -7.90 -9.11 11.05
N CYS A 36 -6.68 -8.66 11.29
CA CYS A 36 -5.62 -9.54 11.79
C CYS A 36 -5.95 -10.08 13.18
N GLU A 37 -6.44 -9.21 14.08
CA GLU A 37 -6.87 -9.58 15.42
C GLU A 37 -8.00 -10.62 15.38
N GLU A 38 -9.04 -10.41 14.56
CA GLU A 38 -10.13 -11.35 14.35
C GLU A 38 -9.66 -12.71 13.84
N LEU A 39 -8.61 -12.73 13.02
CA LEU A 39 -8.05 -13.94 12.42
C LEU A 39 -6.92 -14.57 13.22
N GLY A 40 -6.59 -14.01 14.39
CA GLY A 40 -5.53 -14.52 15.27
C GLY A 40 -4.11 -14.29 14.74
N ILE A 41 -3.90 -13.34 13.84
CA ILE A 41 -2.58 -12.97 13.33
C ILE A 41 -1.93 -11.97 14.29
N PRO A 42 -0.74 -12.26 14.86
CA PRO A 42 -0.07 -11.34 15.78
C PRO A 42 0.36 -10.04 15.06
N VAL A 43 -0.08 -8.90 15.59
CA VAL A 43 0.24 -7.56 15.04
C VAL A 43 1.22 -6.84 15.96
N TYR A 44 2.23 -6.24 15.36
CA TYR A 44 3.32 -5.52 16.02
C TYR A 44 3.50 -4.13 15.42
N SER A 45 4.19 -3.27 16.14
CA SER A 45 4.69 -2.00 15.63
C SER A 45 6.06 -2.18 14.97
N MET A 46 6.41 -1.34 13.99
CA MET A 46 7.78 -1.24 13.47
C MET A 46 8.81 -0.96 14.57
N ASN A 47 8.37 -0.31 15.66
CA ASN A 47 9.24 0.04 16.80
C ASN A 47 9.41 -1.09 17.83
N ASP A 48 8.66 -2.18 17.71
CA ASP A 48 8.80 -3.31 18.62
C ASP A 48 10.15 -4.00 18.44
N LYS A 49 10.80 -4.35 19.53
CA LYS A 49 12.12 -4.99 19.51
C LYS A 49 12.14 -6.29 18.69
N ILE A 50 11.02 -7.01 18.66
CA ILE A 50 10.87 -8.27 17.92
C ILE A 50 10.82 -8.06 16.40
N ILE A 51 10.46 -6.85 15.95
CA ILE A 51 10.46 -6.42 14.55
C ILE A 51 11.78 -5.75 14.19
N GLY A 52 12.33 -4.96 15.12
CA GLY A 52 13.61 -4.30 14.94
C GLY A 52 13.66 -3.29 13.80
N GLY A 53 12.49 -2.75 13.39
CA GLY A 53 12.39 -1.77 12.33
C GLY A 53 12.52 -2.33 10.90
N HIS A 54 12.52 -3.67 10.72
CA HIS A 54 12.75 -4.33 9.44
C HIS A 54 11.78 -5.48 9.21
N LEU A 55 11.41 -5.73 7.94
CA LEU A 55 10.50 -6.79 7.53
C LEU A 55 11.05 -7.53 6.30
N ASP A 56 10.76 -8.82 6.18
CA ASP A 56 11.13 -9.62 5.01
C ASP A 56 10.28 -9.25 3.78
N LEU A 57 9.00 -8.93 4.00
CA LEU A 57 8.03 -8.72 2.92
C LEU A 57 6.99 -7.68 3.30
N ALA A 58 6.76 -6.73 2.40
CA ALA A 58 5.57 -5.87 2.40
C ALA A 58 4.66 -6.21 1.22
N ILE A 59 3.35 -6.23 1.47
CA ILE A 59 2.31 -6.44 0.44
C ILE A 59 1.32 -5.29 0.54
N ASP A 60 1.08 -4.59 -0.57
CA ASP A 60 0.12 -3.49 -0.59
C ASP A 60 -0.50 -3.29 -1.96
N GLY A 61 -1.59 -2.52 -2.03
CA GLY A 61 -2.21 -2.12 -3.28
C GLY A 61 -1.57 -0.89 -3.92
N ALA A 62 -2.06 -0.52 -5.10
CA ALA A 62 -1.75 0.75 -5.75
C ALA A 62 -3.01 1.39 -6.33
N ASP A 63 -2.98 2.71 -6.46
CA ASP A 63 -4.05 3.48 -7.10
C ASP A 63 -3.86 3.51 -8.63
N GLU A 64 -2.61 3.61 -9.09
CA GLU A 64 -2.19 3.45 -10.49
C GLU A 64 -0.83 2.76 -10.59
N VAL A 65 -0.61 2.08 -11.72
CA VAL A 65 0.65 1.41 -12.07
C VAL A 65 0.96 1.69 -13.53
N ASP A 66 2.16 2.19 -13.85
CA ASP A 66 2.62 2.44 -15.22
C ASP A 66 3.50 1.29 -15.78
N PRO A 67 3.80 1.26 -17.09
CA PRO A 67 4.62 0.21 -17.71
C PRO A 67 6.06 0.14 -17.19
N LYS A 68 6.54 1.19 -16.51
CA LYS A 68 7.87 1.24 -15.87
C LYS A 68 7.84 0.80 -14.41
N ASN A 69 6.69 0.28 -13.96
CA ASN A 69 6.46 -0.14 -12.58
C ASN A 69 6.50 1.02 -11.55
N ASN A 70 6.28 2.25 -12.00
CA ASN A 70 6.01 3.33 -11.07
C ASN A 70 4.55 3.25 -10.61
N VAL A 71 4.29 3.69 -9.38
CA VAL A 71 2.96 3.59 -8.77
C VAL A 71 2.50 4.91 -8.16
N ILE A 72 1.20 5.18 -8.25
CA ILE A 72 0.54 6.13 -7.37
C ILE A 72 -0.06 5.35 -6.21
N LYS A 73 0.19 5.82 -5.00
CA LYS A 73 -0.35 5.28 -3.75
C LYS A 73 -0.92 6.42 -2.89
N GLY A 74 -1.62 6.05 -1.84
CA GLY A 74 -2.09 7.01 -0.84
C GLY A 74 -3.55 7.42 -0.96
N GLY A 75 -4.31 6.88 -1.92
CA GLY A 75 -5.74 7.13 -2.03
C GLY A 75 -6.55 6.77 -0.78
N GLY A 76 -6.07 5.81 -0.01
CA GLY A 76 -6.60 5.42 1.29
C GLY A 76 -6.19 6.33 2.47
N ALA A 77 -5.35 7.35 2.25
CA ALA A 77 -4.81 8.26 3.26
C ALA A 77 -3.98 7.56 4.38
N ALA A 78 -3.26 6.50 4.03
CA ALA A 78 -2.34 5.79 4.92
C ALA A 78 -0.89 5.81 4.39
N LEU A 79 -0.59 6.62 3.38
CA LEU A 79 0.64 6.57 2.60
C LEU A 79 1.92 6.67 3.45
N LEU A 80 1.96 7.52 4.48
CA LEU A 80 3.12 7.61 5.36
C LEU A 80 3.44 6.26 6.01
N ARG A 81 2.44 5.58 6.57
CA ARG A 81 2.62 4.26 7.18
C ARG A 81 2.97 3.20 6.13
N GLU A 82 2.27 3.20 4.99
CA GLU A 82 2.56 2.32 3.85
C GLU A 82 4.00 2.47 3.38
N LYS A 83 4.48 3.71 3.27
CA LYS A 83 5.85 4.00 2.85
C LYS A 83 6.88 3.55 3.88
N ILE A 84 6.65 3.77 5.17
CA ILE A 84 7.54 3.29 6.24
C ILE A 84 7.69 1.77 6.13
N VAL A 85 6.60 1.03 6.00
CA VAL A 85 6.62 -0.43 5.87
C VAL A 85 7.35 -0.86 4.59
N ALA A 86 6.98 -0.30 3.43
CA ALA A 86 7.56 -0.69 2.16
C ALA A 86 9.08 -0.42 2.07
N TYR A 87 9.55 0.72 2.60
CA TYR A 87 10.97 1.09 2.55
C TYR A 87 11.85 0.30 3.52
N ASN A 88 11.27 -0.25 4.57
CA ASN A 88 11.96 -1.07 5.55
C ASN A 88 11.67 -2.56 5.38
N SER A 89 11.31 -2.97 4.17
CA SER A 89 11.12 -4.38 3.79
C SER A 89 12.12 -4.79 2.72
N ASP A 90 12.58 -6.06 2.76
CA ASP A 90 13.48 -6.62 1.74
C ASP A 90 12.79 -6.72 0.38
N GLN A 91 11.51 -7.06 0.40
CA GLN A 91 10.67 -7.16 -0.78
C GLN A 91 9.39 -6.36 -0.61
N PHE A 92 8.98 -5.70 -1.69
CA PHE A 92 7.69 -5.03 -1.77
C PHE A 92 6.88 -5.59 -2.92
N VAL A 93 5.73 -6.18 -2.62
CA VAL A 93 4.79 -6.75 -3.59
C VAL A 93 3.60 -5.81 -3.73
N VAL A 94 3.38 -5.32 -4.94
CA VAL A 94 2.18 -4.55 -5.29
C VAL A 94 1.13 -5.49 -5.86
N VAL A 95 -0.04 -5.50 -5.25
CA VAL A 95 -1.22 -6.24 -5.74
C VAL A 95 -2.22 -5.23 -6.31
N ALA A 96 -2.49 -5.33 -7.60
CA ALA A 96 -3.40 -4.43 -8.28
C ALA A 96 -4.18 -5.18 -9.36
N ASP A 97 -5.45 -4.82 -9.54
CA ASP A 97 -6.25 -5.31 -10.65
C ASP A 97 -5.95 -4.53 -11.95
N SER A 98 -6.41 -5.05 -13.08
CA SER A 98 -6.15 -4.46 -14.40
C SER A 98 -6.68 -3.03 -14.57
N THR A 99 -7.66 -2.61 -13.76
CA THR A 99 -8.21 -1.24 -13.84
C THR A 99 -7.21 -0.19 -13.34
N LYS A 100 -6.20 -0.60 -12.56
CA LYS A 100 -5.14 0.25 -12.03
C LYS A 100 -3.98 0.48 -12.99
N ILE A 101 -3.93 -0.30 -14.07
CA ILE A 101 -2.88 -0.17 -15.09
C ILE A 101 -3.20 1.05 -15.96
N VAL A 102 -2.21 1.90 -16.15
CA VAL A 102 -2.28 3.13 -16.95
C VAL A 102 -1.02 3.28 -17.80
N ASP A 103 -1.13 3.97 -18.93
CA ASP A 103 0.04 4.27 -19.78
C ASP A 103 0.94 5.33 -19.14
N SER A 104 0.35 6.24 -18.37
CA SER A 104 1.03 7.31 -17.66
C SER A 104 0.35 7.59 -16.33
N LEU A 105 1.16 7.76 -15.27
CA LEU A 105 0.63 8.09 -13.94
C LEU A 105 -0.12 9.42 -13.94
N GLY A 106 -1.15 9.52 -13.11
CA GLY A 106 -2.03 10.68 -13.01
C GLY A 106 -3.16 10.71 -14.04
N THR A 107 -3.35 9.64 -14.81
CA THR A 107 -4.40 9.55 -15.85
C THR A 107 -5.78 9.32 -15.26
N LYS A 108 -5.89 8.43 -14.29
CA LYS A 108 -7.16 8.04 -13.65
C LYS A 108 -7.25 8.48 -12.20
N PHE A 109 -6.11 8.65 -11.56
CA PHE A 109 -6.04 8.96 -10.14
C PHE A 109 -5.11 10.16 -9.88
N PRO A 110 -5.56 11.19 -9.13
CA PRO A 110 -4.71 12.34 -8.80
C PRO A 110 -3.61 11.89 -7.84
N LEU A 111 -2.43 12.51 -7.94
CA LEU A 111 -1.34 12.28 -7.01
C LEU A 111 -1.70 12.81 -5.62
N PRO A 112 -1.84 11.97 -4.61
CA PRO A 112 -2.03 12.43 -3.23
C PRO A 112 -0.75 13.05 -2.69
N VAL A 113 -0.84 14.27 -2.17
CA VAL A 113 0.26 14.94 -1.48
C VAL A 113 -0.17 15.26 -0.06
N GLU A 114 0.47 14.61 0.89
CA GLU A 114 0.21 14.83 2.32
C GLU A 114 0.92 16.08 2.82
N ILE A 115 0.21 16.95 3.53
CA ILE A 115 0.75 18.17 4.12
C ILE A 115 0.20 18.37 5.53
N ILE A 116 0.96 18.97 6.41
CA ILE A 116 0.42 19.55 7.64
C ILE A 116 -0.38 20.81 7.29
N GLY A 117 -1.47 21.08 8.01
CA GLY A 117 -2.39 22.18 7.70
C GLY A 117 -1.71 23.54 7.55
N GLU A 118 -0.74 23.81 8.40
CA GLU A 118 0.05 25.06 8.43
C GLU A 118 0.92 25.23 7.17
N ALA A 119 1.31 24.13 6.53
CA ALA A 119 2.13 24.16 5.32
C ALA A 119 1.33 24.28 4.01
N ARG A 120 0.01 24.37 4.07
CA ARG A 120 -0.87 24.38 2.88
C ARG A 120 -0.45 25.41 1.83
N VAL A 121 -0.30 26.68 2.24
CA VAL A 121 -0.01 27.77 1.30
C VAL A 121 1.41 27.69 0.76
N PRO A 122 2.47 27.55 1.59
CA PRO A 122 3.82 27.43 1.08
C PRO A 122 4.04 26.20 0.20
N VAL A 123 3.45 25.04 0.53
CA VAL A 123 3.55 23.84 -0.31
C VAL A 123 2.82 24.02 -1.64
N ALA A 124 1.59 24.58 -1.64
CA ALA A 124 0.86 24.85 -2.88
C ALA A 124 1.65 25.79 -3.80
N LYS A 125 2.26 26.86 -3.26
CA LYS A 125 3.13 27.77 -4.03
C LYS A 125 4.36 27.05 -4.62
N ALA A 126 5.01 26.19 -3.84
CA ALA A 126 6.17 25.45 -4.32
C ALA A 126 5.80 24.46 -5.43
N LEU A 127 4.67 23.76 -5.29
CA LEU A 127 4.16 22.83 -6.30
C LEU A 127 3.76 23.57 -7.58
N ASN A 128 3.05 24.71 -7.47
CA ASN A 128 2.71 25.54 -8.63
C ASN A 128 3.95 26.00 -9.39
N ALA A 129 4.99 26.42 -8.67
CA ALA A 129 6.25 26.86 -9.28
C ALA A 129 6.96 25.71 -10.03
N GLN A 130 6.87 24.47 -9.54
CA GLN A 130 7.53 23.32 -10.15
C GLN A 130 6.72 22.69 -11.30
N THR A 131 5.40 22.71 -11.22
CA THR A 131 4.53 21.96 -12.14
C THR A 131 3.74 22.85 -13.09
N GLY A 132 3.63 24.14 -12.82
CA GLY A 132 2.76 25.07 -13.55
C GLY A 132 1.26 24.85 -13.29
N LEU A 133 0.90 23.95 -12.38
CA LEU A 133 -0.50 23.64 -12.05
C LEU A 133 -1.00 24.58 -10.96
N ASP A 134 -2.20 25.11 -11.14
CA ASP A 134 -2.87 26.03 -10.20
C ASP A 134 -4.07 25.42 -9.46
N ARG A 135 -4.40 24.15 -9.77
CA ARG A 135 -5.58 23.47 -9.22
C ARG A 135 -5.18 22.41 -8.23
N TRP A 136 -5.57 22.62 -6.96
CA TRP A 136 -5.38 21.72 -5.85
C TRP A 136 -6.71 21.42 -5.18
N HIS A 137 -7.05 20.14 -5.05
CA HIS A 137 -8.22 19.74 -4.25
C HIS A 137 -7.76 19.42 -2.83
N LEU A 138 -8.18 20.24 -1.87
CA LEU A 138 -8.04 19.91 -0.46
C LEU A 138 -9.08 18.84 -0.09
N THR A 139 -8.59 17.69 0.35
CA THR A 139 -9.42 16.69 0.99
C THR A 139 -9.24 16.75 2.51
N HIS A 140 -10.25 16.34 3.27
CA HIS A 140 -10.19 16.30 4.74
C HIS A 140 -9.24 15.22 5.29
N LYS A 141 -8.63 14.46 4.42
CA LYS A 141 -7.63 13.45 4.78
C LYS A 141 -6.25 14.06 4.56
N ILE A 142 -5.59 14.39 5.66
CA ILE A 142 -4.29 15.05 5.65
C ILE A 142 -3.21 13.98 5.81
N THR A 143 -2.38 13.83 4.81
CA THR A 143 -1.22 12.95 4.88
C THR A 143 -0.08 13.42 3.97
N THR A 144 1.17 13.57 4.44
CA THR A 144 2.32 14.06 3.64
C THR A 144 3.26 12.97 3.15
N THR A 145 3.66 12.98 1.87
CA THR A 145 4.88 12.29 1.46
C THR A 145 5.58 12.96 0.28
N PHE A 146 6.89 13.16 0.40
CA PHE A 146 7.77 13.43 -0.73
C PHE A 146 8.39 12.11 -1.20
N GLN A 147 8.36 11.84 -2.50
CA GLN A 147 9.01 10.67 -3.07
C GLN A 147 10.19 11.10 -3.92
N THR A 148 11.37 10.58 -3.63
CA THR A 148 12.60 10.87 -4.40
C THR A 148 13.47 9.65 -4.72
N GLN A 149 13.03 8.41 -4.44
CA GLN A 149 13.86 7.23 -4.77
C GLN A 149 13.04 6.07 -5.32
N PRO A 150 13.56 5.31 -6.31
CA PRO A 150 12.90 4.10 -6.80
C PRO A 150 12.90 3.00 -5.74
N LEU A 151 11.80 2.26 -5.67
CA LEU A 151 11.68 1.07 -4.83
C LEU A 151 12.65 0.00 -5.32
N LYS A 152 13.38 -0.64 -4.41
CA LYS A 152 14.47 -1.58 -4.74
C LYS A 152 14.01 -2.85 -5.44
N LYS A 153 12.77 -3.28 -5.25
CA LYS A 153 12.22 -4.47 -5.92
C LYS A 153 10.70 -4.44 -5.85
N ILE A 154 10.03 -4.35 -6.99
CA ILE A 154 8.57 -4.41 -7.09
C ILE A 154 8.21 -5.69 -7.83
N SER A 155 7.37 -6.52 -7.23
CA SER A 155 6.76 -7.68 -7.88
C SER A 155 5.27 -7.44 -8.03
N PHE A 156 4.74 -7.68 -9.22
CA PHE A 156 3.32 -7.53 -9.51
C PHE A 156 2.65 -8.90 -9.51
N ILE A 157 1.52 -8.98 -8.83
CA ILE A 157 0.60 -10.11 -8.91
C ILE A 157 -0.72 -9.54 -9.43
N ASN A 158 -1.13 -9.93 -10.63
CA ASN A 158 -2.43 -9.55 -11.16
C ASN A 158 -3.52 -10.56 -10.73
N ASP A 159 -4.79 -10.18 -10.85
CA ASP A 159 -5.94 -11.02 -10.47
C ASP A 159 -5.95 -12.38 -11.17
N ASP A 160 -5.41 -12.49 -12.39
CA ASP A 160 -5.37 -13.74 -13.15
C ASP A 160 -4.42 -14.76 -12.50
N LEU A 161 -3.29 -14.31 -11.96
CA LEU A 161 -2.36 -15.14 -11.20
C LEU A 161 -2.96 -15.60 -9.86
N ILE A 162 -3.74 -14.75 -9.20
CA ILE A 162 -4.45 -15.10 -7.96
C ILE A 162 -5.50 -16.16 -8.25
N LYS A 163 -6.27 -16.03 -9.33
CA LYS A 163 -7.28 -17.01 -9.75
C LYS A 163 -6.68 -18.36 -10.14
N GLN A 164 -5.52 -18.38 -10.80
CA GLN A 164 -4.84 -19.61 -11.20
C GLN A 164 -4.24 -20.39 -10.04
N ASN A 165 -3.74 -19.70 -8.99
CA ASN A 165 -3.05 -20.34 -7.87
C ASN A 165 -3.96 -20.62 -6.66
N CYS A 166 -5.15 -20.03 -6.59
CA CYS A 166 -6.08 -20.21 -5.47
C CYS A 166 -7.22 -21.19 -5.77
N GLY A 167 -7.10 -22.08 -6.77
CA GLY A 167 -8.04 -23.16 -7.08
C GLY A 167 -9.50 -22.72 -7.06
N GLY A 168 -10.07 -22.51 -8.23
CA GLY A 168 -11.39 -21.98 -8.52
C GLY A 168 -12.46 -22.18 -7.46
N ASN A 169 -12.84 -21.08 -6.85
CA ASN A 169 -14.23 -20.85 -6.46
C ASN A 169 -14.49 -19.36 -6.69
N SER A 170 -15.36 -19.10 -7.66
CA SER A 170 -15.86 -17.78 -7.98
C SER A 170 -16.49 -17.17 -6.73
N LEU A 171 -15.96 -16.07 -6.25
CA LEU A 171 -16.70 -15.19 -5.36
C LEU A 171 -17.53 -14.25 -6.25
N THR A 172 -18.65 -14.78 -6.76
CA THR A 172 -19.80 -13.95 -7.12
C THR A 172 -20.62 -13.76 -5.84
N ASN A 173 -20.60 -12.60 -5.29
CA ASN A 173 -21.63 -11.70 -4.75
C ASN A 173 -21.00 -10.66 -3.84
#